data_6209bd0e1e58a9f5807b18644fc95ff1
#
_entry.id   6209bd0e1e58a9f5807b18644fc95ff1
#
_cell.length_a   1.000
_cell.length_b   1.000
_cell.length_c   1.000
_cell.angle_alpha   90.00
_cell.angle_beta   90.00
_cell.angle_gamma   90.00
#
_symmetry.space_group_name_H-M   'P 1'
#
loop_
_entity.id
_entity.type
_entity.pdbx_description
1 polymer ?
#
loop_
_entity_poly.entity_id
_entity_poly.type
_entity_poly.pdbx_seq_one_letter_code
_entity_poly.pdbx_strand_id
1 'polypeptide(L)'
;MARREFSKTVYAEIVRRAFHPKHGIVCEGCGYVLGAKPYHVDHTIPDALQIDKSRKLTADDGKLLGVECCHKPKTAEDVAVIAEAKRREEKHLGIKRAAKPIPSPGFPKSEKAASRSPKPSLPYRPLYRPALNAGGE
;
A
#
# COMPACT_ATOMS: atom_id res chain seq x y z
N MET A 1 3.63 -18.21 1.02
CA MET A 1 4.85 -18.63 0.31
C MET A 1 6.04 -17.91 0.96
N ALA A 2 7.17 -18.62 1.13
CA ALA A 2 8.40 -18.01 1.64
C ALA A 2 8.98 -17.02 0.62
N ARG A 3 9.66 -15.98 1.09
CA ARG A 3 10.41 -15.03 0.26
C ARG A 3 11.54 -15.78 -0.44
N ARG A 4 11.75 -15.52 -1.74
CA ARG A 4 12.88 -16.09 -2.47
C ARG A 4 14.17 -15.38 -2.06
N GLU A 5 15.21 -16.17 -1.87
CA GLU A 5 16.54 -15.67 -1.54
C GLU A 5 17.44 -15.62 -2.77
N PHE A 6 18.38 -14.67 -2.78
CA PHE A 6 19.41 -14.61 -3.81
C PHE A 6 20.38 -15.78 -3.65
N SER A 7 20.76 -16.41 -4.76
CA SER A 7 21.85 -17.40 -4.73
C SER A 7 23.15 -16.74 -4.27
N LYS A 8 24.07 -17.55 -3.71
CA LYS A 8 25.38 -17.04 -3.27
C LYS A 8 26.14 -16.33 -4.38
N THR A 9 26.02 -16.81 -5.62
CA THR A 9 26.67 -16.23 -6.80
C THR A 9 26.11 -14.85 -7.10
N VAL A 10 24.78 -14.72 -7.16
CA VAL A 10 24.09 -13.45 -7.42
C VAL A 10 24.33 -12.47 -6.28
N TYR A 11 24.29 -12.92 -5.04
CA TYR A 11 24.62 -12.09 -3.89
C TYR A 11 26.04 -11.49 -4.00
N ALA A 12 27.04 -12.34 -4.31
CA ALA A 12 28.42 -11.89 -4.49
C ALA A 12 28.57 -10.90 -5.64
N GLU A 13 27.81 -11.07 -6.72
CA GLU A 13 27.78 -10.15 -7.86
C GLU A 13 27.24 -8.77 -7.46
N ILE A 14 26.13 -8.71 -6.72
CA ILE A 14 25.57 -7.46 -6.20
C ILE A 14 26.58 -6.75 -5.27
N VAL A 15 27.24 -7.50 -4.37
CA VAL A 15 28.23 -6.91 -3.46
C VAL A 15 29.44 -6.36 -4.25
N ARG A 16 29.93 -7.09 -5.27
CA ARG A 16 31.03 -6.61 -6.13
C ARG A 16 30.64 -5.35 -6.90
N ARG A 17 29.40 -5.29 -7.41
CA ARG A 17 28.87 -4.11 -8.11
C ARG A 17 28.84 -2.87 -7.21
N ALA A 18 28.48 -3.06 -5.94
CA ALA A 18 28.43 -1.99 -4.94
C ALA A 18 29.80 -1.60 -4.36
N PHE A 19 30.88 -2.30 -4.75
CA PHE A 19 32.23 -2.00 -4.27
C PHE A 19 32.91 -0.92 -5.10
N HIS A 20 33.29 0.17 -4.44
CA HIS A 20 34.06 1.25 -5.06
C HIS A 20 35.53 1.15 -4.66
N PRO A 21 36.50 1.20 -5.62
CA PRO A 21 37.92 0.96 -5.34
C PRO A 21 38.55 1.85 -4.27
N LYS A 22 38.10 3.11 -4.16
CA LYS A 22 38.63 4.09 -3.20
C LYS A 22 37.84 4.14 -1.88
N HIS A 23 36.56 3.77 -1.89
CA HIS A 23 35.66 4.01 -0.77
C HIS A 23 35.11 2.72 -0.13
N GLY A 24 35.41 1.56 -0.71
CA GLY A 24 34.85 0.30 -0.27
C GLY A 24 33.38 0.14 -0.65
N ILE A 25 32.57 -0.47 0.22
CA ILE A 25 31.16 -0.74 -0.06
C ILE A 25 30.34 0.54 0.03
N VAL A 26 29.54 0.78 -1.00
CA VAL A 26 28.66 1.96 -1.16
C VAL A 26 27.22 1.53 -1.24
N CYS A 27 26.33 2.26 -0.60
CA CYS A 27 24.88 2.03 -0.70
C CYS A 27 24.38 2.36 -2.10
N GLU A 28 23.79 1.41 -2.81
CA GLU A 28 23.25 1.63 -4.17
C GLU A 28 21.96 2.49 -4.19
N GLY A 29 21.36 2.77 -3.03
CA GLY A 29 20.19 3.63 -2.93
C GLY A 29 20.52 5.12 -2.87
N CYS A 30 21.51 5.52 -2.06
CA CYS A 30 21.83 6.92 -1.81
C CYS A 30 23.30 7.30 -2.04
N GLY A 31 24.15 6.36 -2.46
CA GLY A 31 25.58 6.61 -2.69
C GLY A 31 26.41 6.78 -1.41
N TYR A 32 25.83 6.54 -0.22
CA TYR A 32 26.55 6.69 1.02
C TYR A 32 27.63 5.60 1.18
N VAL A 33 28.84 6.00 1.58
CA VAL A 33 29.93 5.08 1.88
C VAL A 33 29.67 4.36 3.19
N LEU A 34 29.50 3.04 3.12
CA LEU A 34 29.10 2.26 4.29
C LEU A 34 30.26 1.89 5.20
N GLY A 35 31.46 1.66 4.63
CA GLY A 35 32.62 1.24 5.41
C GLY A 35 32.32 -0.04 6.21
N ALA A 36 32.39 0.05 7.54
CA ALA A 36 32.07 -1.05 8.45
C ALA A 36 30.58 -1.11 8.88
N LYS A 37 29.71 -0.20 8.33
CA LYS A 37 28.31 -0.17 8.71
C LYS A 37 27.54 -1.35 8.09
N PRO A 38 26.50 -1.87 8.79
CA PRO A 38 25.74 -3.00 8.30
C PRO A 38 24.96 -2.64 7.04
N TYR A 39 24.85 -3.60 6.13
CA TYR A 39 24.07 -3.51 4.89
C TYR A 39 23.26 -4.79 4.69
N HIS A 40 22.23 -4.69 3.86
CA HIS A 40 21.47 -5.82 3.36
C HIS A 40 21.37 -5.76 1.85
N VAL A 41 21.35 -6.94 1.21
CA VAL A 41 20.93 -7.07 -0.18
C VAL A 41 19.43 -7.27 -0.19
N ASP A 42 18.71 -6.32 -0.78
CA ASP A 42 17.27 -6.31 -0.82
C ASP A 42 16.75 -6.34 -2.25
N HIS A 43 15.52 -6.85 -2.44
CA HIS A 43 14.89 -6.89 -3.75
C HIS A 43 14.55 -5.48 -4.23
N THR A 44 14.84 -5.17 -5.49
CA THR A 44 14.42 -3.90 -6.12
C THR A 44 12.91 -3.78 -6.13
N ILE A 45 12.21 -4.84 -6.55
CA ILE A 45 10.76 -5.00 -6.44
C ILE A 45 10.49 -6.07 -5.37
N PRO A 46 9.66 -5.81 -4.36
CA PRO A 46 9.33 -6.81 -3.34
C PRO A 46 8.93 -8.14 -3.97
N ASP A 47 9.48 -9.24 -3.47
CA ASP A 47 9.21 -10.58 -4.01
C ASP A 47 7.71 -10.93 -4.00
N ALA A 48 6.97 -10.40 -3.04
CA ALA A 48 5.52 -10.56 -2.96
C ALA A 48 4.75 -9.98 -4.16
N LEU A 49 5.31 -8.95 -4.82
CA LEU A 49 4.71 -8.25 -5.95
C LEU A 49 5.22 -8.73 -7.31
N GLN A 50 6.19 -9.63 -7.33
CA GLN A 50 6.69 -10.19 -8.60
C GLN A 50 5.64 -11.12 -9.22
N ILE A 51 5.34 -10.87 -10.50
CA ILE A 51 4.34 -11.61 -11.27
C ILE A 51 4.84 -13.03 -11.55
N ASP A 52 6.07 -13.15 -12.06
CA ASP A 52 6.68 -14.44 -12.35
C ASP A 52 7.65 -14.87 -11.24
N LYS A 53 7.20 -15.84 -10.44
CA LYS A 53 7.99 -16.41 -9.36
C LYS A 53 8.80 -17.63 -9.78
N SER A 54 8.62 -18.12 -11.00
CA SER A 54 9.39 -19.25 -11.55
C SER A 54 10.76 -18.81 -12.04
N ARG A 55 10.91 -17.56 -12.45
CA ARG A 55 12.16 -16.98 -12.92
C ARG A 55 13.20 -16.91 -11.80
N LYS A 56 14.42 -17.33 -12.09
CA LYS A 56 15.55 -17.16 -11.17
C LYS A 56 15.87 -15.68 -10.96
N LEU A 57 16.21 -15.33 -9.74
CA LEU A 57 16.65 -13.96 -9.42
C LEU A 57 18.04 -13.71 -10.01
N THR A 58 18.22 -12.51 -10.56
CA THR A 58 19.47 -11.99 -11.13
C THR A 58 20.04 -10.86 -10.27
N ALA A 59 21.23 -10.39 -10.58
CA ALA A 59 21.83 -9.25 -9.87
C ALA A 59 21.03 -7.95 -10.03
N ASP A 60 20.29 -7.79 -11.13
CA ASP A 60 19.45 -6.60 -11.38
C ASP A 60 18.18 -6.58 -10.50
N ASP A 61 17.78 -7.74 -10.01
CA ASP A 61 16.62 -7.86 -9.10
C ASP A 61 16.94 -7.42 -7.67
N GLY A 62 18.22 -7.20 -7.34
CA GLY A 62 18.66 -6.84 -6.01
C GLY A 62 19.52 -5.59 -5.97
N LYS A 63 19.52 -4.92 -4.82
CA LYS A 63 20.38 -3.77 -4.50
C LYS A 63 20.99 -3.92 -3.13
N LEU A 64 22.25 -3.52 -3.00
CA LEU A 64 22.92 -3.41 -1.70
C LEU A 64 22.52 -2.09 -1.04
N LEU A 65 21.83 -2.17 0.07
CA LEU A 65 21.32 -1.02 0.80
C LEU A 65 21.91 -0.96 2.22
N GLY A 66 22.38 0.20 2.62
CA GLY A 66 22.75 0.43 4.01
C GLY A 66 21.51 0.36 4.90
N VAL A 67 21.62 -0.28 6.06
CA VAL A 67 20.49 -0.56 6.95
C VAL A 67 19.76 0.70 7.35
N GLU A 68 20.50 1.69 7.84
CA GLU A 68 19.89 2.91 8.38
C GLU A 68 19.47 3.91 7.29
N CYS A 69 20.26 4.04 6.23
CA CYS A 69 20.03 5.09 5.23
C CYS A 69 18.93 4.74 4.24
N CYS A 70 18.83 3.47 3.80
CA CYS A 70 17.91 3.10 2.72
C CYS A 70 17.08 1.86 2.99
N HIS A 71 17.64 0.83 3.68
CA HIS A 71 16.92 -0.42 3.85
C HIS A 71 15.69 -0.28 4.75
N LYS A 72 15.81 0.37 5.91
CA LYS A 72 14.67 0.57 6.83
C LYS A 72 13.53 1.39 6.20
N PRO A 73 13.78 2.57 5.58
CA PRO A 73 12.74 3.32 4.88
C PRO A 73 12.07 2.51 3.79
N LYS A 74 12.87 1.88 2.91
CA LYS A 74 12.35 1.03 1.83
C LYS A 74 11.48 -0.11 2.37
N THR A 75 11.89 -0.77 3.45
CA THR A 75 11.09 -1.86 4.05
C THR A 75 9.71 -1.36 4.49
N ALA A 76 9.62 -0.17 5.08
CA ALA A 76 8.34 0.41 5.49
C ALA A 76 7.43 0.70 4.28
N GLU A 77 8.00 1.25 3.20
CA GLU A 77 7.29 1.49 1.94
C GLU A 77 6.82 0.19 1.30
N ASP A 78 7.71 -0.81 1.19
CA ASP A 78 7.39 -2.13 0.62
C ASP A 78 6.23 -2.82 1.35
N VAL A 79 6.22 -2.77 2.68
CA VAL A 79 5.13 -3.33 3.50
C VAL A 79 3.80 -2.64 3.19
N ALA A 80 3.80 -1.31 3.06
CA ALA A 80 2.61 -0.55 2.73
C ALA A 80 2.07 -0.91 1.33
N VAL A 81 2.95 -0.95 0.32
CA VAL A 81 2.60 -1.29 -1.06
C VAL A 81 2.08 -2.73 -1.18
N ILE A 82 2.73 -3.68 -0.52
CA ILE A 82 2.28 -5.08 -0.48
C ILE A 82 0.89 -5.19 0.16
N ALA A 83 0.66 -4.48 1.28
CA ALA A 83 -0.64 -4.50 1.96
C ALA A 83 -1.73 -3.89 1.08
N GLU A 84 -1.42 -2.84 0.31
CA GLU A 84 -2.37 -2.24 -0.63
C GLU A 84 -2.67 -3.16 -1.80
N ALA A 85 -1.64 -3.78 -2.40
CA ALA A 85 -1.81 -4.74 -3.49
C ALA A 85 -2.72 -5.91 -3.08
N LYS A 86 -2.49 -6.49 -1.90
CA LYS A 86 -3.34 -7.56 -1.35
C LYS A 86 -4.79 -7.12 -1.15
N ARG A 87 -5.02 -5.90 -0.63
CA ARG A 87 -6.39 -5.36 -0.46
C ARG A 87 -7.09 -5.18 -1.80
N ARG A 88 -6.37 -4.72 -2.84
CA ARG A 88 -6.91 -4.58 -4.19
C ARG A 88 -7.27 -5.93 -4.80
N GLU A 89 -6.40 -6.92 -4.64
CA GLU A 89 -6.63 -8.30 -5.08
C GLU A 89 -7.84 -8.91 -4.38
N GLU A 90 -7.91 -8.85 -3.04
CA GLU A 90 -9.06 -9.32 -2.27
C GLU A 90 -10.38 -8.68 -2.73
N LYS A 91 -10.36 -7.37 -3.00
CA LYS A 91 -11.52 -6.65 -3.53
C LYS A 91 -11.89 -7.12 -4.94
N HIS A 92 -10.91 -7.33 -5.80
CA HIS A 92 -11.11 -7.82 -7.16
C HIS A 92 -11.70 -9.23 -7.19
N LEU A 93 -11.21 -10.10 -6.31
CA LEU A 93 -11.69 -11.48 -6.15
C LEU A 93 -13.01 -11.58 -5.38
N GLY A 94 -13.57 -10.46 -4.90
CA GLY A 94 -14.80 -10.46 -4.13
C GLY A 94 -14.68 -11.10 -2.74
N ILE A 95 -13.46 -11.26 -2.22
CA ILE A 95 -13.22 -11.83 -0.90
C ILE A 95 -13.66 -10.82 0.17
N LYS A 96 -14.76 -11.11 0.84
CA LYS A 96 -15.26 -10.30 1.95
C LYS A 96 -14.59 -10.75 3.24
N ARG A 97 -13.85 -9.88 3.90
CA ARG A 97 -13.43 -10.13 5.28
C ARG A 97 -14.66 -10.03 6.19
N ALA A 98 -14.81 -10.99 7.11
CA ALA A 98 -15.81 -10.87 8.16
C ALA A 98 -15.56 -9.57 8.94
N ALA A 99 -16.54 -8.67 8.92
CA ALA A 99 -16.47 -7.47 9.74
C ALA A 99 -16.52 -7.90 11.21
N LYS A 100 -15.41 -7.72 11.92
CA LYS A 100 -15.43 -7.86 13.38
C LYS A 100 -16.21 -6.67 13.92
N PRO A 101 -17.34 -6.89 14.64
CA PRO A 101 -18.04 -5.78 15.27
C PRO A 101 -17.07 -5.08 16.23
N ILE A 102 -16.96 -3.77 16.13
CA ILE A 102 -16.17 -2.99 17.09
C ILE A 102 -16.94 -3.06 18.41
N PRO A 103 -16.40 -3.67 19.48
CA PRO A 103 -17.06 -3.73 20.79
C PRO A 103 -16.96 -2.34 21.43
N SER A 104 -17.80 -1.44 20.97
CA SER A 104 -17.92 -0.08 21.50
C SER A 104 -19.27 0.05 22.15
N PRO A 105 -19.36 0.56 23.37
CA PRO A 105 -20.67 0.96 23.90
C PRO A 105 -21.27 1.99 22.94
N GLY A 106 -22.53 1.79 22.55
CA GLY A 106 -23.25 2.75 21.72
C GLY A 106 -23.24 4.13 22.37
N PHE A 107 -23.31 5.18 21.56
CA PHE A 107 -23.46 6.52 22.10
C PHE A 107 -24.72 6.60 23.00
N PRO A 108 -24.63 7.15 24.22
CA PRO A 108 -25.80 7.35 25.05
C PRO A 108 -26.81 8.19 24.27
N LYS A 109 -28.06 7.70 24.21
CA LYS A 109 -29.16 8.46 23.58
C LYS A 109 -29.34 9.75 24.35
N SER A 110 -29.18 10.88 23.68
CA SER A 110 -29.44 12.20 24.27
C SER A 110 -30.92 12.29 24.66
N GLU A 111 -31.21 12.69 25.90
CA GLU A 111 -32.59 12.94 26.36
C GLU A 111 -33.34 13.96 25.48
N LYS A 112 -32.59 14.90 24.86
CA LYS A 112 -33.15 15.87 23.90
C LYS A 112 -33.65 15.22 22.59
N ALA A 113 -33.25 14.01 22.26
CA ALA A 113 -33.77 13.31 21.08
C ALA A 113 -35.19 12.76 21.30
N ALA A 114 -35.58 12.47 22.55
CA ALA A 114 -36.90 11.97 22.91
C ALA A 114 -37.98 13.06 22.91
N SER A 115 -37.59 14.34 23.04
CA SER A 115 -38.53 15.49 23.14
C SER A 115 -38.70 16.27 21.84
N ARG A 116 -38.08 15.82 20.73
CA ARG A 116 -38.27 16.49 19.43
C ARG A 116 -39.68 16.26 18.91
N SER A 117 -40.45 17.32 18.82
CA SER A 117 -41.74 17.32 18.12
C SER A 117 -41.53 16.79 16.68
N PRO A 118 -42.45 15.98 16.17
CA PRO A 118 -42.38 15.53 14.79
C PRO A 118 -42.34 16.75 13.87
N LYS A 119 -41.39 16.76 12.92
CA LYS A 119 -41.29 17.85 11.94
C LYS A 119 -42.60 17.88 11.14
N PRO A 120 -43.17 19.10 10.91
CA PRO A 120 -44.37 19.21 10.08
C PRO A 120 -44.03 18.64 8.69
N SER A 121 -44.94 17.85 8.13
CA SER A 121 -44.77 17.33 6.77
C SER A 121 -44.74 18.50 5.80
N LEU A 122 -43.73 18.50 4.93
CA LEU A 122 -43.63 19.49 3.87
C LEU A 122 -44.80 19.31 2.91
N PRO A 123 -45.42 20.43 2.43
CA PRO A 123 -46.49 20.33 1.44
C PRO A 123 -45.95 19.66 0.17
N TYR A 124 -46.76 18.84 -0.44
CA TYR A 124 -46.43 18.16 -1.70
C TYR A 124 -46.01 19.19 -2.76
N ARG A 125 -44.80 19.12 -3.24
CA ARG A 125 -44.32 19.88 -4.40
C ARG A 125 -44.28 18.95 -5.60
N PRO A 126 -45.15 19.16 -6.61
CA PRO A 126 -45.02 18.41 -7.85
C PRO A 126 -43.67 18.72 -8.52
N LEU A 127 -42.90 17.70 -8.82
CA LEU A 127 -41.56 17.82 -9.45
C LEU A 127 -41.64 18.31 -10.90
N TYR A 128 -42.84 18.31 -11.50
CA TYR A 128 -43.06 18.72 -12.90
C TYR A 128 -44.39 19.44 -13.02
N ARG A 129 -44.36 20.67 -13.53
CA ARG A 129 -45.53 21.37 -14.11
C ARG A 129 -45.44 21.20 -15.61
N PRO A 130 -46.34 20.47 -16.29
CA PRO A 130 -46.41 20.52 -17.73
C PRO A 130 -46.64 21.97 -18.17
N ALA A 131 -45.86 22.45 -19.11
CA ALA A 131 -46.11 23.75 -19.76
C ALA A 131 -47.49 23.70 -20.38
N LEU A 132 -48.39 24.61 -19.96
CA LEU A 132 -49.63 24.85 -20.67
C LEU A 132 -49.24 25.34 -22.07
N ASN A 133 -49.49 24.54 -23.09
CA ASN A 133 -49.44 25.00 -24.48
C ASN A 133 -50.48 26.10 -24.61
N ALA A 134 -50.04 27.35 -24.66
CA ALA A 134 -50.82 28.46 -25.14
C ALA A 134 -51.07 28.20 -26.63
N GLY A 135 -52.23 27.59 -26.91
CA GLY A 135 -52.77 27.57 -28.27
C GLY A 135 -53.06 29.01 -28.68
N GLY A 136 -52.31 29.51 -29.64
CA GLY A 136 -52.64 30.73 -30.31
C GLY A 136 -53.56 30.44 -31.50
N GLU A 137 -54.62 31.15 -31.60
CA GLU A 137 -55.34 31.37 -32.84
C GLU A 137 -54.54 32.28 -33.75
#